data_fe5b6e87e779da3535f33e73eb027265
#
_entry.id   fe5b6e87e779da3535f33e73eb027265
#
_cell.length_a   1.000
_cell.length_b   1.000
_cell.length_c   1.000
_cell.angle_alpha   90.00
_cell.angle_beta   90.00
_cell.angle_gamma   90.00
#
_symmetry.space_group_name_H-M   'P 1'
#
loop_
_entity.id
_entity.type
_entity.pdbx_description
1 polymer ?
#
loop_
_entity_poly.entity_id
_entity_poly.type
_entity_poly.pdbx_seq_one_letter_code
_entity_poly.pdbx_strand_id
1 'polypeptide(L)'
;NAVSVDFYCSDIFSWDVPQENYDVVVCIFIQFSDGEDRKKLHDIFMKCLKPGGRLILQGYEIGQLNYTSGGPGKAENLYTESLLREWFRDWRILDLQVYEEVLDEGPKHQGMASLVGMVAQKI
;
A
#
# COMPACT_ATOMS: atom_id res chain seq x y z
N ASN A 1 17.53 21.00 -2.39
CA ASN A 1 17.84 20.35 -1.13
C ASN A 1 18.68 19.11 -1.37
N ALA A 2 19.73 18.98 -0.59
CA ALA A 2 20.66 17.87 -0.69
C ALA A 2 20.07 16.61 -0.02
N VAL A 3 19.19 15.91 -0.75
CA VAL A 3 18.65 14.62 -0.30
C VAL A 3 19.24 13.54 -1.19
N SER A 4 19.77 12.50 -0.58
CA SER A 4 20.28 11.33 -1.29
C SER A 4 19.19 10.27 -1.33
N VAL A 5 18.88 9.76 -2.53
CA VAL A 5 17.91 8.69 -2.74
C VAL A 5 18.57 7.59 -3.56
N ASP A 6 18.48 6.36 -3.07
CA ASP A 6 18.91 5.19 -3.82
C ASP A 6 17.72 4.62 -4.61
N PHE A 7 17.88 4.55 -5.93
CA PHE A 7 16.84 4.02 -6.80
C PHE A 7 17.18 2.61 -7.25
N TYR A 8 16.20 1.70 -7.14
CA TYR A 8 16.33 0.33 -7.62
C TYR A 8 15.22 0.03 -8.62
N CYS A 9 15.58 -0.51 -9.77
CA CYS A 9 14.63 -0.98 -10.75
C CYS A 9 14.65 -2.50 -10.76
N SER A 10 13.57 -3.13 -10.28
CA SER A 10 13.48 -4.58 -10.13
C SER A 10 12.03 -5.02 -10.05
N ASP A 11 11.76 -6.27 -10.39
CA ASP A 11 10.51 -6.91 -10.02
C ASP A 11 10.50 -7.08 -8.50
N ILE A 12 9.48 -6.55 -7.85
CA ILE A 12 9.38 -6.59 -6.38
C ILE A 12 9.42 -8.01 -5.83
N PHE A 13 8.85 -8.98 -6.56
CA PHE A 13 8.79 -10.37 -6.10
C PHE A 13 10.10 -11.14 -6.29
N SER A 14 11.01 -10.64 -7.11
CA SER A 14 12.32 -11.23 -7.32
C SER A 14 13.46 -10.41 -6.74
N TRP A 15 13.17 -9.26 -6.15
CA TRP A 15 14.14 -8.41 -5.49
C TRP A 15 14.64 -9.07 -4.20
N ASP A 16 15.97 -9.09 -4.03
CA ASP A 16 16.60 -9.57 -2.80
C ASP A 16 16.43 -8.53 -1.69
N VAL A 17 15.36 -8.68 -0.94
CA VAL A 17 14.93 -7.70 0.06
C VAL A 17 15.88 -7.71 1.26
N PRO A 18 16.46 -6.55 1.65
CA PRO A 18 17.30 -6.49 2.86
C PRO A 18 16.49 -6.84 4.11
N GLN A 19 17.10 -7.58 5.02
CA GLN A 19 16.45 -7.97 6.27
C GLN A 19 16.57 -6.88 7.32
N GLU A 20 15.45 -6.53 7.93
CA GLU A 20 15.37 -5.58 9.07
C GLU A 20 16.19 -4.30 8.83
N ASN A 21 16.01 -3.71 7.64
CA ASN A 21 16.86 -2.61 7.18
C ASN A 21 16.16 -1.25 7.22
N TYR A 22 14.83 -1.23 7.19
CA TYR A 22 14.07 0.01 7.06
C TYR A 22 13.25 0.31 8.30
N ASP A 23 13.15 1.59 8.61
CA ASP A 23 12.29 2.10 9.69
C ASP A 23 10.86 2.32 9.21
N VAL A 24 10.70 2.69 7.92
CA VAL A 24 9.41 2.98 7.31
C VAL A 24 9.38 2.42 5.89
N VAL A 25 8.26 1.81 5.53
CA VAL A 25 7.93 1.43 4.15
C VAL A 25 6.69 2.21 3.73
N VAL A 26 6.73 2.82 2.57
CA VAL A 26 5.59 3.58 2.01
C VAL A 26 5.11 2.88 0.75
N CYS A 27 3.82 2.55 0.73
CA CYS A 27 3.16 1.85 -0.38
C CYS A 27 1.99 2.69 -0.85
N ILE A 28 2.14 3.32 -2.01
CA ILE A 28 1.11 4.20 -2.57
C ILE A 28 0.67 3.65 -3.92
N PHE A 29 -0.62 3.31 -4.02
CA PHE A 29 -1.23 2.77 -5.24
C PHE A 29 -0.51 1.53 -5.79
N ILE A 30 -0.18 0.58 -4.91
CA ILE A 30 0.49 -0.68 -5.29
C ILE A 30 -0.51 -1.80 -5.59
N GLN A 31 -1.68 -1.49 -6.13
CA GLN A 31 -2.81 -2.41 -6.29
C GLN A 31 -2.72 -3.17 -7.62
N PHE A 32 -1.61 -3.82 -7.85
CA PHE A 32 -1.38 -4.64 -9.04
C PHE A 32 -1.52 -6.14 -8.79
N SER A 33 -1.92 -6.53 -7.57
CA SER A 33 -1.82 -7.92 -7.15
C SER A 33 -3.08 -8.42 -6.44
N ASP A 34 -3.33 -9.71 -6.59
CA ASP A 34 -4.42 -10.43 -5.92
C ASP A 34 -4.01 -10.98 -4.54
N GLY A 35 -4.82 -11.90 -4.01
CA GLY A 35 -4.63 -12.42 -2.67
C GLY A 35 -3.32 -13.16 -2.43
N GLU A 36 -2.81 -13.92 -3.42
CA GLU A 36 -1.53 -14.62 -3.28
C GLU A 36 -0.35 -13.67 -3.32
N ASP A 37 -0.40 -12.72 -4.24
CA ASP A 37 0.64 -11.70 -4.35
C ASP A 37 0.67 -10.81 -3.11
N ARG A 38 -0.49 -10.55 -2.49
CA ARG A 38 -0.55 -9.81 -1.24
C ARG A 38 0.18 -10.54 -0.10
N LYS A 39 0.11 -11.88 -0.07
CA LYS A 39 0.88 -12.66 0.92
C LYS A 39 2.37 -12.49 0.70
N LYS A 40 2.82 -12.53 -0.54
CA LYS A 40 4.23 -12.30 -0.88
C LYS A 40 4.69 -10.90 -0.51
N LEU A 41 3.87 -9.89 -0.77
CA LEU A 41 4.15 -8.51 -0.35
C LEU A 41 4.23 -8.40 1.17
N HIS A 42 3.31 -9.04 1.90
CA HIS A 42 3.35 -9.06 3.35
C HIS A 42 4.66 -9.64 3.88
N ASP A 43 5.12 -10.74 3.29
CA ASP A 43 6.40 -11.36 3.66
C ASP A 43 7.58 -10.42 3.39
N ILE A 44 7.53 -9.67 2.29
CA ILE A 44 8.54 -8.66 1.97
C ILE A 44 8.55 -7.56 3.05
N PHE A 45 7.38 -7.04 3.43
CA PHE A 45 7.27 -6.02 4.47
C PHE A 45 7.78 -6.53 5.82
N MET A 46 7.40 -7.76 6.17
CA MET A 46 7.86 -8.39 7.42
C MET A 46 9.37 -8.58 7.45
N LYS A 47 9.96 -8.90 6.30
CA LYS A 47 11.40 -9.11 6.21
C LYS A 47 12.18 -7.79 6.29
N CYS A 48 11.76 -6.78 5.53
CA CYS A 48 12.58 -5.58 5.35
C CYS A 48 12.41 -4.54 6.45
N LEU A 49 11.31 -4.54 7.18
CA LEU A 49 11.10 -3.61 8.29
C LEU A 49 11.78 -4.09 9.55
N LYS A 50 12.39 -3.16 10.27
CA LYS A 50 12.87 -3.41 11.63
C LYS A 50 11.69 -3.66 12.55
N PRO A 51 11.88 -4.40 13.66
CA PRO A 51 10.85 -4.46 14.72
C PRO A 51 10.47 -3.05 15.16
N GLY A 52 9.17 -2.79 15.25
CA GLY A 52 8.66 -1.43 15.52
C GLY A 52 8.61 -0.51 14.33
N GLY A 53 9.07 -0.97 13.16
CA GLY A 53 8.98 -0.21 11.92
C GLY A 53 7.54 -0.02 11.46
N ARG A 54 7.30 1.00 10.64
CA ARG A 54 5.95 1.36 10.21
C ARG A 54 5.76 1.21 8.72
N LEU A 55 4.59 0.74 8.34
CA LEU A 55 4.12 0.72 6.95
C LEU A 55 3.05 1.78 6.79
N ILE A 56 3.21 2.63 5.78
CA ILE A 56 2.23 3.62 5.37
C ILE A 56 1.68 3.17 4.03
N LEU A 57 0.36 2.95 3.96
CA LEU A 57 -0.30 2.45 2.76
C LEU A 57 -1.41 3.39 2.36
N GLN A 58 -1.48 3.70 1.07
CA GLN A 58 -2.60 4.41 0.46
C GLN A 58 -2.98 3.71 -0.82
N GLY A 59 -4.28 3.56 -1.05
CA GLY A 59 -4.77 2.94 -2.26
C GLY A 59 -6.24 3.23 -2.50
N TYR A 60 -6.77 2.66 -3.58
CA TYR A 60 -8.18 2.76 -3.91
C TYR A 60 -9.00 1.75 -3.10
N GLU A 61 -10.11 2.23 -2.57
CA GLU A 61 -11.09 1.44 -1.84
C GLU A 61 -12.15 0.90 -2.82
N ILE A 62 -12.91 -0.11 -2.40
CA ILE A 62 -13.90 -0.78 -3.27
C ILE A 62 -14.91 0.18 -3.91
N GLY A 63 -15.22 1.31 -3.26
CA GLY A 63 -16.08 2.35 -3.82
C GLY A 63 -15.54 2.98 -5.10
N GLN A 64 -14.25 2.80 -5.41
CA GLN A 64 -13.64 3.32 -6.63
C GLN A 64 -14.28 2.76 -7.90
N LEU A 65 -14.94 1.61 -7.84
CA LEU A 65 -15.68 1.06 -8.98
C LEU A 65 -16.77 2.01 -9.50
N ASN A 66 -17.21 2.95 -8.66
CA ASN A 66 -18.19 3.98 -9.02
C ASN A 66 -17.56 5.22 -9.69
N TYR A 67 -16.23 5.27 -9.81
CA TYR A 67 -15.49 6.43 -10.31
C TYR A 67 -14.56 6.04 -11.45
N THR A 68 -14.10 7.04 -12.21
CA THR A 68 -13.22 6.85 -13.37
C THR A 68 -11.88 7.56 -13.22
N SER A 69 -11.53 8.00 -12.03
CA SER A 69 -10.30 8.77 -11.76
C SER A 69 -9.03 7.95 -11.80
N GLY A 70 -9.12 6.64 -11.92
CA GLY A 70 -7.98 5.73 -11.96
C GLY A 70 -8.22 4.46 -11.17
N GLY A 71 -7.14 3.76 -10.84
CA GLY A 71 -7.16 2.54 -10.06
C GLY A 71 -7.47 1.28 -10.88
N PRO A 72 -7.37 0.12 -10.26
CA PRO A 72 -7.66 -1.15 -10.92
C PRO A 72 -9.16 -1.29 -11.20
N GLY A 73 -9.51 -1.82 -12.38
CA GLY A 73 -10.88 -2.10 -12.75
C GLY A 73 -11.45 -3.38 -12.13
N LYS A 74 -10.67 -4.08 -11.31
CA LYS A 74 -11.05 -5.36 -10.71
C LYS A 74 -11.24 -5.21 -9.20
N ALA A 75 -12.38 -5.66 -8.70
CA ALA A 75 -12.70 -5.56 -7.28
C ALA A 75 -11.67 -6.29 -6.39
N GLU A 76 -11.10 -7.41 -6.84
CA GLU A 76 -10.11 -8.15 -6.06
C GLU A 76 -8.81 -7.40 -5.83
N ASN A 77 -8.54 -6.36 -6.62
CA ASN A 77 -7.36 -5.52 -6.46
C ASN A 77 -7.63 -4.26 -5.65
N LEU A 78 -8.89 -4.03 -5.26
CA LEU A 78 -9.27 -2.89 -4.44
C LEU A 78 -9.28 -3.27 -2.97
N TYR A 79 -9.02 -2.30 -2.11
CA TYR A 79 -8.97 -2.52 -0.68
C TYR A 79 -10.32 -2.26 -0.01
N THR A 80 -10.57 -2.95 1.08
CA THR A 80 -11.62 -2.62 2.03
C THR A 80 -11.00 -2.50 3.42
N GLU A 81 -11.69 -1.85 4.34
CA GLU A 81 -11.21 -1.77 5.71
C GLU A 81 -11.02 -3.17 6.30
N SER A 82 -11.99 -4.06 6.10
CA SER A 82 -11.92 -5.42 6.63
C SER A 82 -10.78 -6.24 6.01
N LEU A 83 -10.50 -6.06 4.71
CA LEU A 83 -9.38 -6.72 4.05
C LEU A 83 -8.05 -6.26 4.65
N LEU A 84 -7.89 -4.98 4.87
CA LEU A 84 -6.66 -4.45 5.45
C LEU A 84 -6.46 -4.89 6.89
N ARG A 85 -7.52 -4.94 7.69
CA ARG A 85 -7.46 -5.43 9.07
C ARG A 85 -7.11 -6.92 9.12
N GLU A 86 -7.62 -7.72 8.20
CA GLU A 86 -7.26 -9.13 8.09
C GLU A 86 -5.84 -9.33 7.57
N TRP A 87 -5.43 -8.58 6.56
CA TRP A 87 -4.10 -8.67 5.97
C TRP A 87 -3.01 -8.31 6.98
N PHE A 88 -3.26 -7.32 7.82
CA PHE A 88 -2.32 -6.83 8.84
C PHE A 88 -2.78 -7.16 10.27
N ARG A 89 -3.48 -8.27 10.46
CA ARG A 89 -4.04 -8.65 11.76
C ARG A 89 -2.98 -8.83 12.86
N ASP A 90 -1.77 -9.23 12.49
CA ASP A 90 -0.67 -9.43 13.43
C ASP A 90 0.16 -8.16 13.66
N TRP A 91 -0.25 -7.06 13.04
CA TRP A 91 0.39 -5.76 13.21
C TRP A 91 -0.45 -4.87 14.12
N ARG A 92 0.20 -3.83 14.64
CA ARG A 92 -0.55 -2.78 15.34
C ARG A 92 -1.01 -1.75 14.32
N ILE A 93 -2.30 -1.66 14.08
CA ILE A 93 -2.87 -0.64 13.18
C ILE A 93 -3.00 0.65 13.98
N LEU A 94 -2.21 1.66 13.61
CA LEU A 94 -2.18 2.94 14.30
C LEU A 94 -3.25 3.89 13.77
N ASP A 95 -3.55 3.81 12.47
CA ASP A 95 -4.58 4.62 11.81
C ASP A 95 -5.09 3.87 10.59
N LEU A 96 -6.38 3.98 10.33
CA LEU A 96 -7.04 3.39 9.16
C LEU A 96 -8.27 4.21 8.83
N GLN A 97 -8.28 4.85 7.67
CA GLN A 97 -9.37 5.71 7.24
C GLN A 97 -9.77 5.41 5.81
N VAL A 98 -11.07 5.32 5.57
CA VAL A 98 -11.68 5.29 4.24
C VAL A 98 -12.27 6.68 3.99
N TYR A 99 -11.95 7.27 2.84
CA TYR A 99 -12.36 8.64 2.53
C TYR A 99 -12.48 8.85 1.02
N GLU A 100 -13.21 9.90 0.65
CA GLU A 100 -13.32 10.32 -0.74
C GLU A 100 -12.57 11.64 -0.93
N GLU A 101 -11.87 11.77 -2.06
CA GLU A 101 -11.09 12.96 -2.35
C GLU A 101 -10.99 13.16 -3.85
N VAL A 102 -10.89 14.43 -4.27
CA VAL A 102 -10.58 14.76 -5.66
C VAL A 102 -9.07 14.62 -5.86
N LEU A 103 -8.68 13.77 -6.79
CA LEU A 103 -7.29 13.57 -7.14
C LEU A 103 -6.88 14.48 -8.30
N ASP A 104 -5.64 14.98 -8.24
CA ASP A 104 -4.99 15.72 -9.32
C ASP A 104 -3.50 15.37 -9.32
N GLU A 105 -3.22 14.09 -9.60
CA GLU A 105 -1.87 13.50 -9.55
C GLU A 105 -1.46 12.92 -10.90
N GLY A 106 -1.87 13.58 -11.97
CA GLY A 106 -1.58 13.15 -13.34
C GLY A 106 -2.78 12.53 -14.04
N PRO A 107 -2.66 12.21 -15.34
CA PRO A 107 -3.80 11.80 -16.17
C PRO A 107 -4.54 10.55 -15.69
N LYS A 108 -3.84 9.65 -14.99
CA LYS A 108 -4.41 8.41 -14.48
C LYS A 108 -4.94 8.51 -13.05
N HIS A 109 -4.76 9.67 -12.41
CA HIS A 109 -5.17 9.92 -11.03
C HIS A 109 -5.83 11.29 -10.94
N GLN A 110 -6.95 11.46 -11.67
CA GLN A 110 -7.71 12.71 -11.70
C GLN A 110 -9.19 12.45 -11.44
N GLY A 111 -9.82 13.35 -10.70
CA GLY A 111 -11.24 13.32 -10.38
C GLY A 111 -11.52 12.74 -9.01
N MET A 112 -12.81 12.56 -8.70
CA MET A 112 -13.26 12.00 -7.42
C MET A 112 -12.81 10.56 -7.28
N ALA A 113 -12.27 10.22 -6.12
CA ALA A 113 -11.77 8.88 -5.82
C ALA A 113 -12.23 8.43 -4.44
N SER A 114 -12.46 7.13 -4.31
CA SER A 114 -12.63 6.48 -3.01
C SER A 114 -11.31 5.86 -2.61
N LEU A 115 -10.78 6.28 -1.49
CA LEU A 115 -9.44 5.98 -1.03
C LEU A 115 -9.45 5.36 0.36
N VAL A 116 -8.38 4.65 0.67
CA VAL A 116 -8.09 4.19 2.02
C VAL A 116 -6.64 4.49 2.35
N GLY A 117 -6.39 4.97 3.56
CA GLY A 117 -5.06 5.19 4.10
C GLY A 117 -4.89 4.43 5.40
N MET A 118 -3.72 3.81 5.58
CA MET A 118 -3.40 3.03 6.76
C MET A 118 -1.97 3.29 7.21
N VAL A 119 -1.79 3.36 8.52
CA VAL A 119 -0.47 3.28 9.16
C VAL A 119 -0.49 2.06 10.07
N ALA A 120 0.41 1.13 9.83
CA ALA A 120 0.54 -0.08 10.62
C ALA A 120 1.98 -0.23 11.14
N GLN A 121 2.12 -0.76 12.35
CA GLN A 121 3.42 -0.95 12.99
C GLN A 121 3.70 -2.43 13.14
N LYS A 122 4.88 -2.84 12.68
CA LYS A 122 5.39 -4.19 12.87
C LYS A 122 5.71 -4.41 14.35
N ILE A 123 5.15 -5.45 14.91
CA ILE A 123 5.36 -5.82 16.30
C ILE A 123 6.70 -6.53 16.47
#